data_f71c5a7173f40ac1ee82b6fff9ddec63
#
_entry.id   f71c5a7173f40ac1ee82b6fff9ddec63
#
_cell.length_a   1.000
_cell.length_b   1.000
_cell.length_c   1.000
_cell.angle_alpha   90.00
_cell.angle_beta   90.00
_cell.angle_gamma   90.00
#
_symmetry.space_group_name_H-M   'P 1'
#
loop_
_entity.id
_entity.type
_entity.pdbx_description
1 polymer ?
#
loop_
_entity_poly.entity_id
_entity_poly.type
_entity_poly.pdbx_seq_one_letter_code
_entity_poly.pdbx_strand_id
1 'polypeptide(L)' 'MTTGVVKWFNDDKGYGFITPDDGSADVFAHFTNIEQDGGRRTLFEGEKVEFDIVQGPKGLQAEKISRLS' A
#
# COMPACT_ATOMS: atom_id res chain seq x y z
N MET A 1 -9.48 9.39 -2.39
CA MET A 1 -8.31 8.50 -2.58
C MET A 1 -7.06 9.22 -2.14
N THR A 2 -6.11 8.49 -1.61
CA THR A 2 -4.88 9.05 -1.07
C THR A 2 -3.70 8.54 -1.86
N THR A 3 -2.69 9.37 -2.04
CA THR A 3 -1.44 8.93 -2.67
C THR A 3 -0.36 8.81 -1.60
N GLY A 4 0.62 7.97 -1.87
CA GLY A 4 1.74 7.79 -0.96
C GLY A 4 2.87 7.04 -1.61
N VAL A 5 3.89 6.74 -0.80
CA VAL A 5 5.09 6.04 -1.26
C VAL A 5 5.26 4.79 -0.40
N VAL A 6 5.55 3.68 -1.04
CA VAL A 6 5.81 2.42 -0.34
C VAL A 6 7.06 2.57 0.52
N LYS A 7 6.88 2.40 1.83
CA LYS A 7 8.00 2.46 2.76
C LYS A 7 8.84 1.19 2.67
N TRP A 8 8.18 0.04 2.71
CA TRP A 8 8.79 -1.26 2.47
C TRP A 8 7.68 -2.29 2.23
N PHE A 9 8.05 -3.38 1.61
CA PHE A 9 7.10 -4.45 1.35
C PHE A 9 7.84 -5.79 1.36
N ASN A 10 7.28 -6.78 2.05
CA ASN A 10 7.87 -8.12 2.15
C ASN A 10 7.08 -9.06 1.26
N ASP A 11 7.67 -9.47 0.14
CA ASP A 11 7.00 -10.35 -0.82
C ASP A 11 6.71 -11.72 -0.25
N ASP A 12 7.58 -12.22 0.60
CA ASP A 12 7.42 -13.56 1.17
C ASP A 12 6.22 -13.62 2.11
N LYS A 13 6.02 -12.58 2.90
CA LYS A 13 4.92 -12.51 3.86
C LYS A 13 3.69 -11.84 3.26
N GLY A 14 3.85 -11.10 2.17
CA GLY A 14 2.75 -10.47 1.46
C GLY A 14 2.20 -9.22 2.11
N TYR A 15 3.01 -8.47 2.85
CA TYR A 15 2.56 -7.21 3.45
C TYR A 15 3.70 -6.21 3.59
N GLY A 16 3.32 -4.97 3.84
CA GLY A 16 4.27 -3.90 4.07
C GLY A 16 3.54 -2.65 4.54
N PHE A 17 4.20 -1.51 4.39
CA PHE A 17 3.65 -0.23 4.83
C PHE A 17 3.83 0.83 3.76
N ILE A 18 2.86 1.75 3.71
CA ILE A 18 2.87 2.88 2.79
C ILE A 18 2.84 4.15 3.63
N THR A 19 3.69 5.11 3.27
CA THR A 19 3.72 6.42 3.90
C THR A 19 2.88 7.37 3.08
N PRO A 20 1.73 7.85 3.60
CA PRO A 20 0.90 8.80 2.85
C PRO A 20 1.63 10.11 2.59
N ASP A 21 1.35 10.72 1.43
CA ASP A 21 1.98 11.97 1.04
C ASP A 21 1.58 13.15 1.91
N ASP A 22 0.44 13.05 2.58
CA ASP A 22 -0.07 14.15 3.42
C ASP A 22 0.57 14.20 4.81
N GLY A 23 1.53 13.34 5.09
CA GLY A 23 2.22 13.31 6.36
C GLY A 23 1.52 12.52 7.44
N SER A 24 0.45 11.82 7.11
CA SER A 24 -0.25 10.94 8.06
C SER A 24 0.63 9.76 8.46
N ALA A 25 0.22 9.04 9.50
CA ALA A 25 0.92 7.83 9.93
C ALA A 25 0.91 6.77 8.83
N ASP A 26 1.95 5.93 8.83
CA ASP A 26 2.04 4.83 7.86
C ASP A 26 0.83 3.93 7.95
N VAL A 27 0.41 3.41 6.79
CA VAL A 27 -0.73 2.51 6.71
C VAL A 27 -0.27 1.12 6.31
N PHE A 28 -0.95 0.11 6.83
CA PHE A 28 -0.65 -1.29 6.53
C PHE A 28 -1.13 -1.63 5.12
N ALA A 29 -0.29 -2.32 4.36
CA ALA A 29 -0.61 -2.75 2.99
C ALA A 29 -0.46 -4.26 2.90
N HIS A 30 -1.53 -4.95 2.47
CA HIS A 30 -1.50 -6.40 2.29
C HIS A 30 -1.67 -6.71 0.81
N PHE A 31 -1.04 -7.79 0.34
CA PHE A 31 -1.05 -8.11 -1.10
C PHE A 31 -2.47 -8.31 -1.63
N THR A 32 -3.41 -8.76 -0.81
CA THR A 32 -4.79 -8.94 -1.24
C THR A 32 -5.49 -7.63 -1.56
N ASN A 33 -4.96 -6.53 -1.08
CA ASN A 33 -5.50 -5.19 -1.32
C ASN A 33 -4.81 -4.46 -2.47
N ILE A 34 -3.84 -5.10 -3.11
CA ILE A 34 -3.16 -4.54 -4.26
C ILE A 34 -3.94 -4.92 -5.50
N GLU A 35 -4.35 -3.92 -6.27
CA GLU A 35 -5.04 -4.17 -7.53
C GLU A 35 -4.08 -4.83 -8.51
N GLN A 36 -4.51 -5.92 -9.11
CA GLN A 36 -3.68 -6.67 -10.04
C GLN A 36 -3.50 -5.87 -11.32
N ASP A 37 -2.25 -5.58 -11.64
CA ASP A 37 -1.89 -4.83 -12.83
C ASP A 37 -0.74 -5.57 -13.50
N GLY A 38 -1.02 -6.23 -14.61
CA GLY A 38 -0.04 -7.06 -15.27
C GLY A 38 0.30 -8.32 -14.48
N GLY A 39 -0.56 -8.74 -13.58
CA GLY A 39 -0.39 -9.97 -12.81
C GLY A 39 0.46 -9.82 -11.55
N ARG A 40 1.00 -8.63 -11.30
CA ARG A 40 1.88 -8.41 -10.16
C ARG A 40 1.08 -7.91 -8.95
N ARG A 41 1.25 -8.57 -7.81
CA ARG A 41 0.64 -8.17 -6.55
C ARG A 41 1.71 -7.90 -5.51
N THR A 42 2.75 -7.19 -5.89
CA THR A 42 3.84 -6.83 -5.00
C THR A 42 4.16 -5.36 -5.19
N LEU A 43 4.78 -4.77 -4.17
CA LEU A 43 5.17 -3.37 -4.19
C LEU A 43 6.68 -3.30 -3.95
N PHE A 44 7.33 -2.31 -4.54
CA PHE A 44 8.74 -2.06 -4.31
C PHE A 44 8.92 -0.83 -3.45
N GLU A 45 9.93 -0.85 -2.60
CA GLU A 45 10.28 0.28 -1.75
C GLU A 45 10.45 1.54 -2.62
N GLY A 46 9.81 2.64 -2.20
CA GLY A 46 9.88 3.90 -2.94
C GLY A 46 8.90 4.04 -4.08
N GLU A 47 8.10 3.02 -4.34
CA GLU A 47 7.13 3.05 -5.42
C GLU A 47 5.95 3.96 -5.07
N LYS A 48 5.49 4.77 -6.03
CA LYS A 48 4.36 5.67 -5.83
C LYS A 48 3.06 4.93 -6.07
N VAL A 49 2.12 5.07 -5.13
CA VAL A 49 0.85 4.34 -5.17
C VAL A 49 -0.31 5.24 -4.80
N GLU A 50 -1.50 4.82 -5.21
CA GLU A 50 -2.77 5.44 -4.84
C GLU A 50 -3.60 4.37 -4.13
N PHE A 51 -4.30 4.77 -3.08
CA PHE A 51 -5.03 3.81 -2.26
C PHE A 51 -6.11 4.50 -1.44
N ASP A 52 -7.00 3.70 -0.84
CA ASP A 52 -8.00 4.18 0.12
C ASP A 52 -7.56 3.77 1.51
N ILE A 53 -7.76 4.64 2.49
CA ILE A 53 -7.43 4.36 3.88
C ILE A 53 -8.70 3.92 4.60
N VAL A 54 -8.62 2.76 5.27
CA VAL A 54 -9.74 2.23 6.04
C VAL A 54 -9.24 1.84 7.43
N GLN A 55 -10.15 1.84 8.40
CA GLN A 55 -9.85 1.40 9.75
C GLN A 55 -9.94 -0.12 9.81
N GLY A 56 -8.83 -0.77 10.12
CA GLY A 56 -8.78 -2.22 10.23
C GLY A 56 -8.57 -2.67 11.67
N PRO A 57 -8.54 -3.99 11.89
CA PRO A 57 -8.36 -4.54 13.25
C PRO A 57 -7.02 -4.16 13.88
N LYS A 58 -6.02 -3.93 13.07
CA LYS A 58 -4.68 -3.59 13.55
C LYS A 58 -4.35 -2.12 13.37
N GLY A 59 -5.35 -1.30 13.06
CA GLY A 59 -5.17 0.13 12.82
C GLY A 59 -5.52 0.49 11.38
N LEU A 60 -4.96 1.58 10.89
CA LEU A 60 -5.23 2.04 9.54
C LEU A 60 -4.58 1.12 8.52
N GLN A 61 -5.33 0.80 7.46
CA GLN A 61 -4.80 -0.02 6.39
C GLN A 61 -5.21 0.53 5.03
N ALA A 62 -4.43 0.19 4.00
CA ALA A 62 -4.67 0.64 2.65
C ALA A 62 -5.46 -0.42 1.89
N GLU A 63 -6.44 0.03 1.11
CA GLU A 63 -7.22 -0.84 0.23
C GLU A 63 -7.21 -0.28 -1.18
N LYS A 64 -7.49 -1.12 -2.16
CA LYS A 64 -7.52 -0.74 -3.57
C LYS A 64 -6.25 -0.05 -3.99
N ILE A 65 -5.13 -0.64 -3.60
CA ILE A 65 -3.81 -0.07 -3.87
C ILE A 65 -3.50 -0.22 -5.35
N SER A 66 -3.16 0.89 -5.98
CA SER A 66 -2.88 0.94 -7.41
C SER A 66 -1.56 1.67 -7.63
N ARG A 67 -0.68 1.10 -8.45
CA ARG A 67 0.59 1.74 -8.77
C ARG A 67 0.37 2.88 -9.74
N LEU A 68 1.04 4.02 -9.49
CA LEU A 68 0.89 5.22 -10.30
C LEU A 68 1.97 5.36 -11.37
N SER A 69 2.97 4.54 -11.34
CA SER A 69 4.07 4.64 -12.31
C SER A 69 4.20 3.39 -13.17
#